data_62c0de35b47cee22cdbaca11bdfdb8ff
#
_entry.id   62c0de35b47cee22cdbaca11bdfdb8ff
#
_cell.length_a   1.000
_cell.length_b   1.000
_cell.length_c   1.000
_cell.angle_alpha   90.00
_cell.angle_beta   90.00
_cell.angle_gamma   90.00
#
_symmetry.space_group_name_H-M   'P 1'
#
loop_
_entity.id
_entity.type
_entity.pdbx_description
1 polymer ?
#
loop_
_entity_poly.entity_id
_entity_poly.type
_entity_poly.pdbx_seq_one_letter_code
_entity_poly.pdbx_strand_id
1 'polypeptide(L)'
;MSYKNTTHLKLLCSLALFSSVVYAQQPKTNKLAENGVFIQIPGPNPILKPGVLGSWDDNILEASDALEEYGTYYLYYHGSKGAFYGNSGIGEGKGYQIGVATASHPLGPFTKYEKNPILEIGPAGGWEDRDLACAMVLKDGDKKYLMFYFGRRRGRDGMGLATSSHPLGPWTKYEGNPIIDDFGYTGGVVKVDDTYYLYAEYPISMRKPDYGPMALATAKKPEGPWTKYEGNPVMEVGQWGEWDGGGISEAEVLYHNGIFHMFYGGTPMYDPRRQEDIGYAYSFDGFEWFKYGRNPVATRQDCPNIASFSEVHTVIKAPFIYLYHTQRYKKKDGKDYPWMEDLGVQVLVTEKPFQLDMPLLSVDALPAGQTTPLADVPPVSLSHISRLAITAQCTYSKKARGRLRLHLVSSPDGITYDRLDFATLDMKVLPNCQVIKTFAVDPAVRFIKVLAENMDASEPLADLKITATLGG
;
A
#
# COMPACT_ATOMS: atom_id res chain seq x y z
N MET A 1 -91.78 -25.11 -41.20
CA MET A 1 -91.32 -23.84 -41.77
C MET A 1 -90.96 -22.91 -40.65
N SER A 2 -89.69 -22.76 -40.36
CA SER A 2 -89.19 -21.69 -39.49
C SER A 2 -87.68 -21.79 -39.46
N TYR A 3 -86.99 -20.83 -40.03
CA TYR A 3 -85.54 -20.65 -40.01
C TYR A 3 -85.17 -20.00 -38.66
N LYS A 4 -84.26 -20.61 -37.94
CA LYS A 4 -83.57 -19.96 -36.80
C LYS A 4 -82.14 -19.54 -37.26
N ASN A 5 -81.93 -18.26 -37.30
CA ASN A 5 -80.60 -17.66 -37.41
C ASN A 5 -79.81 -17.79 -36.12
N THR A 6 -78.62 -18.34 -36.18
CA THR A 6 -77.67 -18.38 -35.06
C THR A 6 -76.50 -17.48 -35.44
N THR A 7 -76.34 -16.38 -34.72
CA THR A 7 -75.25 -15.41 -34.82
C THR A 7 -74.04 -15.95 -34.08
N HIS A 8 -72.94 -16.23 -34.76
CA HIS A 8 -71.66 -16.57 -34.18
C HIS A 8 -70.90 -15.31 -33.76
N LEU A 9 -70.67 -15.10 -32.49
CA LEU A 9 -69.83 -14.10 -31.92
C LEU A 9 -68.37 -14.64 -31.97
N LYS A 10 -67.53 -14.03 -32.84
CA LYS A 10 -66.08 -14.33 -32.86
C LYS A 10 -65.39 -13.50 -31.79
N LEU A 11 -64.89 -14.19 -30.76
CA LEU A 11 -63.98 -13.63 -29.73
C LEU A 11 -62.59 -13.56 -30.32
N LEU A 12 -62.13 -12.38 -30.62
CA LEU A 12 -60.71 -12.12 -30.98
C LEU A 12 -59.89 -12.03 -29.70
N CYS A 13 -59.16 -13.09 -29.36
CA CYS A 13 -58.05 -13.03 -28.40
C CYS A 13 -56.84 -12.44 -29.05
N SER A 14 -56.53 -11.19 -28.77
CA SER A 14 -55.22 -10.59 -29.10
C SER A 14 -54.17 -11.09 -28.08
N LEU A 15 -53.30 -12.03 -28.49
CA LEU A 15 -52.08 -12.36 -27.78
C LEU A 15 -51.08 -11.20 -27.93
N ALA A 16 -50.92 -10.41 -26.89
CA ALA A 16 -49.81 -9.50 -26.77
C ALA A 16 -48.56 -10.33 -26.41
N LEU A 17 -47.70 -10.58 -27.37
CA LEU A 17 -46.34 -11.10 -27.17
C LEU A 17 -45.51 -9.99 -26.52
N PHE A 18 -45.35 -10.05 -25.19
CA PHE A 18 -44.31 -9.33 -24.52
C PHE A 18 -42.95 -10.02 -24.84
N SER A 19 -42.27 -9.53 -25.86
CA SER A 19 -40.85 -9.84 -26.05
C SER A 19 -40.06 -9.11 -24.94
N SER A 20 -39.77 -9.80 -23.84
CA SER A 20 -38.76 -9.38 -22.92
C SER A 20 -37.42 -9.45 -23.65
N VAL A 21 -36.91 -8.31 -24.11
CA VAL A 21 -35.53 -8.21 -24.54
C VAL A 21 -34.69 -8.40 -23.29
N VAL A 22 -34.20 -9.63 -23.10
CA VAL A 22 -33.12 -9.91 -22.14
C VAL A 22 -31.90 -9.24 -22.73
N TYR A 23 -31.57 -8.05 -22.24
CA TYR A 23 -30.25 -7.49 -22.46
C TYR A 23 -29.26 -8.46 -21.77
N ALA A 24 -28.61 -9.29 -22.56
CA ALA A 24 -27.46 -10.04 -22.09
C ALA A 24 -26.46 -8.98 -21.56
N GLN A 25 -26.28 -8.95 -20.24
CA GLN A 25 -25.22 -8.15 -19.66
C GLN A 25 -23.93 -8.58 -20.35
N GLN A 26 -23.23 -7.62 -20.95
CA GLN A 26 -21.88 -7.88 -21.47
C GLN A 26 -21.06 -8.55 -20.36
N PRO A 27 -20.35 -9.62 -20.64
CA PRO A 27 -19.53 -10.27 -19.63
C PRO A 27 -18.60 -9.22 -19.02
N LYS A 28 -18.59 -9.16 -17.69
CA LYS A 28 -17.65 -8.28 -16.98
C LYS A 28 -16.24 -8.71 -17.36
N THR A 29 -15.43 -7.76 -17.84
CA THR A 29 -14.05 -7.99 -18.22
C THR A 29 -13.12 -7.25 -17.26
N ASN A 30 -12.04 -7.89 -16.85
CA ASN A 30 -11.03 -7.25 -16.01
C ASN A 30 -9.90 -6.69 -16.87
N LYS A 31 -10.01 -5.43 -17.23
CA LYS A 31 -8.99 -4.76 -18.07
C LYS A 31 -7.59 -4.77 -17.46
N LEU A 32 -7.47 -4.74 -16.13
CA LEU A 32 -6.15 -4.84 -15.47
C LEU A 32 -5.50 -6.20 -15.69
N ALA A 33 -6.30 -7.28 -15.69
CA ALA A 33 -5.80 -8.63 -15.97
C ALA A 33 -5.61 -8.91 -17.48
N GLU A 34 -6.49 -8.34 -18.33
CA GLU A 34 -6.50 -8.58 -19.77
C GLU A 34 -5.35 -7.88 -20.50
N ASN A 35 -5.04 -6.63 -20.15
CA ASN A 35 -3.96 -5.86 -20.75
C ASN A 35 -2.57 -6.44 -20.40
N GLY A 36 -2.49 -7.30 -19.44
CA GLY A 36 -1.49 -8.34 -19.28
C GLY A 36 -0.08 -7.88 -18.92
N VAL A 37 0.15 -6.61 -18.58
CA VAL A 37 1.49 -6.15 -18.26
C VAL A 37 1.44 -5.29 -16.99
N PHE A 38 1.90 -5.87 -15.88
CA PHE A 38 2.31 -5.08 -14.73
C PHE A 38 3.82 -4.85 -14.82
N ILE A 39 4.25 -3.60 -14.99
CA ILE A 39 5.66 -3.24 -14.95
C ILE A 39 5.92 -2.69 -13.56
N GLN A 40 6.73 -3.40 -12.79
CA GLN A 40 7.12 -2.96 -11.45
C GLN A 40 8.22 -1.90 -11.53
N ILE A 41 8.03 -0.82 -10.79
CA ILE A 41 9.04 0.23 -10.54
C ILE A 41 9.11 0.40 -9.03
N PRO A 42 10.24 0.07 -8.37
CA PRO A 42 10.43 0.36 -6.95
C PRO A 42 10.34 1.86 -6.69
N GLY A 43 9.61 2.24 -5.63
CA GLY A 43 9.51 3.62 -5.21
C GLY A 43 10.76 4.14 -4.50
N PRO A 44 10.75 5.39 -3.98
CA PRO A 44 11.88 6.00 -3.27
C PRO A 44 11.98 5.45 -1.82
N ASN A 45 12.13 4.15 -1.70
CA ASN A 45 12.08 3.42 -0.45
C ASN A 45 13.30 3.66 0.47
N PRO A 46 13.11 3.65 1.80
CA PRO A 46 11.82 3.56 2.50
C PRO A 46 11.06 4.90 2.44
N ILE A 47 9.72 4.82 2.35
CA ILE A 47 8.85 6.02 2.33
C ILE A 47 8.46 6.49 3.73
N LEU A 48 8.51 5.61 4.73
CA LEU A 48 8.27 5.93 6.13
C LEU A 48 9.14 5.03 7.03
N LYS A 49 9.86 5.64 7.96
CA LYS A 49 10.76 4.95 8.90
C LYS A 49 10.19 4.94 10.32
N PRO A 50 10.63 4.02 11.18
CA PRO A 50 10.35 4.10 12.63
C PRO A 50 10.65 5.47 13.19
N GLY A 51 10.02 5.78 14.30
CA GLY A 51 10.21 7.03 15.03
C GLY A 51 11.58 7.11 15.69
N VAL A 52 11.86 8.27 16.30
CA VAL A 52 13.08 8.44 17.10
C VAL A 52 13.03 7.56 18.33
N LEU A 53 14.19 7.12 18.80
CA LEU A 53 14.31 6.28 19.99
C LEU A 53 13.54 6.87 21.18
N GLY A 54 12.65 6.10 21.74
CA GLY A 54 11.76 6.49 22.84
C GLY A 54 10.34 6.87 22.40
N SER A 55 10.09 7.08 21.11
CA SER A 55 8.73 7.26 20.61
C SER A 55 7.92 5.94 20.66
N TRP A 56 6.62 6.04 20.48
CA TRP A 56 5.71 4.88 20.56
C TRP A 56 5.91 3.87 19.41
N ASP A 57 6.52 4.31 18.32
CA ASP A 57 6.75 3.59 17.07
C ASP A 57 8.25 3.54 16.71
N ASP A 58 9.13 3.48 17.71
CA ASP A 58 10.58 3.57 17.53
C ASP A 58 11.24 2.27 17.04
N ASN A 59 10.49 1.19 16.93
CA ASN A 59 11.06 -0.12 16.62
C ASN A 59 10.58 -0.69 15.28
N ILE A 60 9.28 -0.89 15.11
CA ILE A 60 8.67 -1.55 13.97
C ILE A 60 7.54 -0.69 13.41
N LEU A 61 7.45 -0.59 12.10
CA LEU A 61 6.28 -0.12 11.37
C LEU A 61 5.82 -1.20 10.42
N GLU A 62 4.53 -1.55 10.48
CA GLU A 62 3.87 -2.40 9.50
C GLU A 62 2.72 -1.64 8.85
N ALA A 63 2.56 -1.79 7.54
CA ALA A 63 1.51 -1.13 6.78
C ALA A 63 0.13 -1.60 7.24
N SER A 64 -0.86 -0.74 7.20
CA SER A 64 -2.23 -1.06 7.60
C SER A 64 -3.26 -0.67 6.56
N ASP A 65 -3.13 0.49 5.91
CA ASP A 65 -4.02 0.94 4.85
C ASP A 65 -3.46 2.17 4.12
N ALA A 66 -4.00 2.46 2.94
CA ALA A 66 -3.69 3.63 2.16
C ALA A 66 -4.96 4.26 1.55
N LEU A 67 -5.23 5.50 1.90
CA LEU A 67 -6.38 6.25 1.39
C LEU A 67 -5.90 7.51 0.64
N GLU A 68 -6.48 7.78 -0.53
CA GLU A 68 -6.34 9.08 -1.16
C GLU A 68 -7.64 9.88 -1.06
N GLU A 69 -7.55 11.10 -0.58
CA GLU A 69 -8.68 12.00 -0.47
C GLU A 69 -8.27 13.44 -0.82
N TYR A 70 -8.91 13.99 -1.86
CA TYR A 70 -8.68 15.38 -2.34
C TYR A 70 -7.21 15.74 -2.55
N GLY A 71 -6.42 14.78 -3.09
CA GLY A 71 -5.00 14.99 -3.37
C GLY A 71 -4.08 14.81 -2.17
N THR A 72 -4.62 14.43 -1.02
CA THR A 72 -3.85 14.02 0.16
C THR A 72 -3.85 12.49 0.25
N TYR A 73 -2.67 11.92 0.39
CA TYR A 73 -2.47 10.50 0.63
C TYR A 73 -2.29 10.28 2.13
N TYR A 74 -3.08 9.38 2.69
CA TYR A 74 -3.03 8.94 4.08
C TYR A 74 -2.50 7.53 4.09
N LEU A 75 -1.37 7.31 4.74
CA LEU A 75 -0.76 6.00 4.92
C LEU A 75 -0.92 5.61 6.39
N TYR A 76 -1.83 4.69 6.67
CA TYR A 76 -2.03 4.14 8.00
C TYR A 76 -1.03 3.03 8.25
N TYR A 77 -0.58 2.94 9.48
CA TYR A 77 0.38 1.93 9.90
C TYR A 77 0.14 1.55 11.37
N HIS A 78 0.55 0.36 11.71
CA HIS A 78 0.70 0.04 13.12
C HIS A 78 2.18 -0.03 13.48
N GLY A 79 2.49 0.40 14.68
CA GLY A 79 3.85 0.51 15.16
C GLY A 79 3.97 0.07 16.60
N SER A 80 5.18 -0.29 17.00
CA SER A 80 5.48 -0.70 18.38
C SER A 80 6.74 -0.05 18.91
N LYS A 81 6.82 0.01 20.24
CA LYS A 81 7.98 0.48 20.99
C LYS A 81 8.84 -0.68 21.47
N GLY A 82 10.16 -0.57 21.26
CA GLY A 82 11.13 -1.56 21.72
C GLY A 82 11.13 -2.86 20.92
N ALA A 83 11.99 -3.81 21.27
CA ALA A 83 12.15 -5.07 20.57
C ALA A 83 10.91 -5.97 20.70
N PHE A 84 10.24 -6.20 19.59
CA PHE A 84 9.00 -6.96 19.55
C PHE A 84 9.21 -8.45 19.28
N TYR A 85 10.10 -8.81 18.35
CA TYR A 85 10.31 -10.19 17.94
C TYR A 85 11.34 -10.92 18.79
N GLY A 86 11.00 -12.13 19.17
CA GLY A 86 11.90 -13.07 19.83
C GLY A 86 11.60 -13.39 21.27
N ASN A 87 10.83 -12.58 21.92
CA ASN A 87 10.15 -12.95 23.17
C ASN A 87 8.70 -12.53 23.01
N SER A 88 7.80 -13.40 23.21
CA SER A 88 6.39 -13.21 23.50
C SER A 88 6.05 -12.02 24.44
N GLY A 89 6.86 -11.02 24.43
CA GLY A 89 6.80 -9.83 25.24
C GLY A 89 5.86 -8.75 24.72
N ILE A 90 4.87 -9.11 23.95
CA ILE A 90 3.65 -8.33 23.85
C ILE A 90 2.99 -8.49 25.22
N GLY A 91 3.33 -7.74 26.10
CA GLY A 91 2.83 -7.69 27.44
C GLY A 91 3.47 -6.48 28.08
N GLU A 92 2.81 -5.76 28.91
CA GLU A 92 3.30 -4.56 29.55
C GLU A 92 3.25 -3.27 28.72
N GLY A 93 2.20 -3.06 27.90
CA GLY A 93 1.97 -1.79 27.21
C GLY A 93 2.98 -1.46 26.11
N LYS A 94 3.55 -2.49 25.46
CA LYS A 94 4.46 -2.38 24.33
C LYS A 94 3.86 -2.89 23.03
N GLY A 95 2.53 -3.09 23.00
CA GLY A 95 1.81 -3.62 21.87
C GLY A 95 1.71 -2.63 20.71
N TYR A 96 1.26 -3.12 19.57
CA TYR A 96 0.99 -2.31 18.44
C TYR A 96 -0.12 -1.29 18.71
N GLN A 97 0.05 -0.09 18.17
CA GLN A 97 -0.95 0.96 18.10
C GLN A 97 -1.00 1.51 16.69
N ILE A 98 -2.07 2.22 16.34
CA ILE A 98 -2.29 2.68 14.98
C ILE A 98 -1.92 4.16 14.84
N GLY A 99 -1.11 4.45 13.83
CA GLY A 99 -0.74 5.80 13.41
C GLY A 99 -1.10 6.08 11.96
N VAL A 100 -0.91 7.32 11.55
CA VAL A 100 -1.09 7.78 10.18
C VAL A 100 0.01 8.75 9.78
N ALA A 101 0.43 8.69 8.53
CA ALA A 101 1.30 9.67 7.90
C ALA A 101 0.61 10.22 6.65
N THR A 102 0.95 11.45 6.25
CA THR A 102 0.34 12.11 5.09
C THR A 102 1.36 12.60 4.10
N ALA A 103 0.97 12.65 2.83
CA ALA A 103 1.75 13.25 1.75
C ALA A 103 0.82 13.88 0.71
N SER A 104 1.34 14.82 -0.08
CA SER A 104 0.66 15.39 -1.25
C SER A 104 0.96 14.62 -2.54
N HIS A 105 1.83 13.63 -2.48
CA HIS A 105 2.21 12.78 -3.61
C HIS A 105 2.21 11.32 -3.19
N PRO A 106 1.77 10.37 -4.05
CA PRO A 106 1.68 8.95 -3.69
C PRO A 106 3.02 8.32 -3.31
N LEU A 107 4.12 8.86 -3.80
CA LEU A 107 5.48 8.42 -3.47
C LEU A 107 6.13 9.24 -2.34
N GLY A 108 5.34 10.01 -1.61
CA GLY A 108 5.83 10.83 -0.51
C GLY A 108 6.49 12.17 -0.93
N PRO A 109 7.30 12.79 -0.07
CA PRO A 109 7.63 12.30 1.28
C PRO A 109 6.42 12.29 2.22
N PHE A 110 6.30 11.22 3.01
CA PHE A 110 5.26 11.10 4.02
C PHE A 110 5.72 11.72 5.34
N THR A 111 4.82 12.45 5.99
CA THR A 111 5.04 13.06 7.31
C THR A 111 4.09 12.44 8.32
N LYS A 112 4.62 11.89 9.41
CA LYS A 112 3.83 11.34 10.51
C LYS A 112 2.96 12.43 11.12
N TYR A 113 1.70 12.07 11.40
CA TYR A 113 0.78 12.99 12.07
C TYR A 113 1.24 13.26 13.51
N GLU A 114 1.25 14.53 13.90
CA GLU A 114 1.78 14.97 15.19
C GLU A 114 1.04 14.40 16.41
N LYS A 115 -0.24 14.00 16.22
CA LYS A 115 -1.08 13.42 17.28
C LYS A 115 -1.16 11.89 17.22
N ASN A 116 -0.18 11.25 16.57
CA ASN A 116 -0.06 9.80 16.65
C ASN A 116 0.33 9.33 18.06
N PRO A 117 -0.13 8.13 18.49
CA PRO A 117 -1.01 7.23 17.77
C PRO A 117 -2.46 7.76 17.69
N ILE A 118 -3.14 7.52 16.57
CA ILE A 118 -4.54 7.94 16.37
C ILE A 118 -5.55 6.96 16.97
N LEU A 119 -5.11 5.72 17.25
CA LEU A 119 -5.89 4.72 17.98
C LEU A 119 -4.96 3.94 18.90
N GLU A 120 -5.23 4.03 20.21
CA GLU A 120 -4.42 3.40 21.25
C GLU A 120 -5.05 2.09 21.74
N ILE A 121 -4.23 1.21 22.32
CA ILE A 121 -4.71 0.00 22.98
C ILE A 121 -5.76 0.34 24.05
N GLY A 122 -6.65 -0.60 24.31
CA GLY A 122 -7.69 -0.45 25.33
C GLY A 122 -7.17 -0.56 26.76
N PRO A 123 -8.05 -0.33 27.75
CA PRO A 123 -7.68 -0.47 29.15
C PRO A 123 -7.33 -1.91 29.50
N ALA A 124 -6.43 -2.09 30.46
CA ALA A 124 -6.01 -3.39 30.96
C ALA A 124 -7.20 -4.28 31.35
N GLY A 125 -7.23 -5.51 30.85
CA GLY A 125 -8.34 -6.44 31.01
C GLY A 125 -9.43 -6.34 29.95
N GLY A 126 -9.36 -5.33 29.08
CA GLY A 126 -10.21 -5.18 27.90
C GLY A 126 -9.92 -6.21 26.81
N TRP A 127 -10.76 -6.28 25.78
CA TRP A 127 -10.60 -7.25 24.67
C TRP A 127 -9.41 -6.90 23.74
N GLU A 128 -8.94 -5.66 23.78
CA GLU A 128 -7.88 -5.11 22.95
C GLU A 128 -6.76 -4.45 23.79
N ASP A 129 -6.50 -5.02 24.97
CA ASP A 129 -5.54 -4.46 25.92
C ASP A 129 -4.08 -4.77 25.58
N ARG A 130 -3.83 -5.45 24.47
CA ARG A 130 -2.51 -5.93 24.08
C ARG A 130 -1.98 -5.35 22.78
N ASP A 131 -2.76 -5.46 21.71
CA ASP A 131 -2.39 -5.00 20.37
C ASP A 131 -3.57 -4.45 19.61
N LEU A 132 -3.30 -3.43 18.79
CA LEU A 132 -4.15 -2.98 17.68
C LEU A 132 -3.30 -3.00 16.42
N ALA A 133 -3.76 -3.72 15.38
CA ALA A 133 -3.02 -3.89 14.14
C ALA A 133 -3.97 -3.88 12.93
N CYS A 134 -3.41 -3.92 11.73
CA CYS A 134 -4.08 -4.15 10.47
C CYS A 134 -5.36 -3.30 10.34
N ALA A 135 -5.26 -2.00 10.59
CA ALA A 135 -6.37 -1.08 10.44
C ALA A 135 -6.70 -0.87 8.97
N MET A 136 -7.99 -0.88 8.62
CA MET A 136 -8.49 -0.56 7.30
C MET A 136 -9.51 0.54 7.39
N VAL A 137 -9.38 1.54 6.54
CA VAL A 137 -10.19 2.75 6.59
C VAL A 137 -11.06 2.85 5.35
N LEU A 138 -12.36 2.76 5.56
CA LEU A 138 -13.36 2.90 4.52
C LEU A 138 -14.06 4.25 4.64
N LYS A 139 -14.12 5.00 3.55
CA LYS A 139 -15.00 6.17 3.44
C LYS A 139 -16.44 5.70 3.18
N ASP A 140 -17.34 5.93 4.12
CA ASP A 140 -18.75 5.50 4.09
C ASP A 140 -19.72 6.69 4.01
N GLY A 141 -19.39 7.68 3.20
CA GLY A 141 -20.20 8.88 2.98
C GLY A 141 -19.44 10.18 3.17
N ASP A 142 -20.13 11.30 3.05
CA ASP A 142 -19.51 12.60 3.32
C ASP A 142 -19.15 12.72 4.81
N LYS A 143 -17.88 13.03 5.09
CA LYS A 143 -17.36 13.17 6.47
C LYS A 143 -17.68 11.98 7.37
N LYS A 144 -17.70 10.77 6.81
CA LYS A 144 -17.88 9.54 7.58
C LYS A 144 -16.83 8.53 7.16
N TYR A 145 -15.95 8.21 8.09
CA TYR A 145 -14.89 7.22 7.93
C TYR A 145 -15.07 6.12 8.97
N LEU A 146 -14.89 4.89 8.54
CA LEU A 146 -14.94 3.68 9.34
C LEU A 146 -13.53 3.10 9.36
N MET A 147 -13.03 2.75 10.52
CA MET A 147 -11.78 2.00 10.67
C MET A 147 -12.11 0.64 11.27
N PHE A 148 -11.86 -0.39 10.49
CA PHE A 148 -11.88 -1.77 10.95
C PHE A 148 -10.47 -2.13 11.36
N TYR A 149 -10.28 -2.73 12.54
CA TYR A 149 -8.94 -3.01 13.05
C TYR A 149 -8.92 -4.32 13.82
N PHE A 150 -7.80 -5.01 13.73
CA PHE A 150 -7.54 -6.19 14.52
C PHE A 150 -7.17 -5.78 15.95
N GLY A 151 -7.81 -6.41 16.93
CA GLY A 151 -7.52 -6.23 18.34
C GLY A 151 -7.20 -7.55 19.00
N ARG A 152 -6.24 -7.55 19.92
CA ARG A 152 -5.79 -8.75 20.61
C ARG A 152 -5.82 -8.58 22.10
N ARG A 153 -6.30 -9.61 22.75
CA ARG A 153 -6.13 -9.93 24.15
C ARG A 153 -5.46 -11.31 24.27
N ARG A 154 -4.83 -11.61 25.40
CA ARG A 154 -4.21 -12.91 25.61
C ARG A 154 -5.24 -14.04 25.43
N GLY A 155 -5.06 -14.83 24.37
CA GLY A 155 -5.90 -15.97 24.03
C GLY A 155 -7.26 -15.64 23.39
N ARG A 156 -7.47 -14.39 22.94
CA ARG A 156 -8.68 -14.00 22.23
C ARG A 156 -8.38 -12.85 21.26
N ASP A 157 -8.70 -13.06 20.01
CA ASP A 157 -8.55 -12.09 18.92
C ASP A 157 -9.93 -11.69 18.40
N GLY A 158 -10.06 -10.49 17.90
CA GLY A 158 -11.29 -10.00 17.33
C GLY A 158 -11.07 -8.79 16.42
N MET A 159 -12.13 -8.43 15.73
CA MET A 159 -12.17 -7.25 14.88
C MET A 159 -12.93 -6.15 15.59
N GLY A 160 -12.35 -4.97 15.66
CA GLY A 160 -12.99 -3.76 16.17
C GLY A 160 -13.44 -2.81 15.07
N LEU A 161 -14.30 -1.90 15.44
CA LEU A 161 -14.77 -0.78 14.62
C LEU A 161 -14.51 0.53 15.37
N ALA A 162 -13.97 1.52 14.67
CA ALA A 162 -13.94 2.91 15.11
C ALA A 162 -14.48 3.83 14.01
N THR A 163 -14.98 5.00 14.37
CA THR A 163 -15.57 5.97 13.45
C THR A 163 -14.94 7.33 13.61
N SER A 164 -14.88 8.11 12.53
CA SER A 164 -14.44 9.50 12.54
C SER A 164 -15.13 10.32 11.47
N SER A 165 -15.11 11.63 11.61
CA SER A 165 -15.52 12.57 10.56
C SER A 165 -14.36 13.04 9.67
N HIS A 166 -13.14 12.63 9.98
CA HIS A 166 -11.92 13.01 9.24
C HIS A 166 -10.90 11.86 9.22
N PRO A 167 -10.13 11.65 8.14
CA PRO A 167 -9.14 10.57 8.06
C PRO A 167 -8.09 10.59 9.17
N LEU A 168 -7.72 11.75 9.69
CA LEU A 168 -6.78 11.89 10.81
C LEU A 168 -7.42 11.66 12.19
N GLY A 169 -8.74 11.49 12.26
CA GLY A 169 -9.46 11.40 13.53
C GLY A 169 -10.02 12.77 14.00
N PRO A 170 -10.42 12.90 15.26
CA PRO A 170 -10.31 11.87 16.29
C PRO A 170 -11.19 10.66 15.99
N TRP A 171 -10.69 9.48 16.31
CA TRP A 171 -11.38 8.20 16.14
C TRP A 171 -12.11 7.82 17.42
N THR A 172 -13.35 7.35 17.28
CA THR A 172 -14.17 6.87 18.39
C THR A 172 -14.44 5.39 18.21
N LYS A 173 -13.97 4.57 19.14
CA LYS A 173 -14.20 3.13 19.15
C LYS A 173 -15.69 2.84 19.39
N TYR A 174 -16.22 1.85 18.69
CA TYR A 174 -17.59 1.39 18.89
C TYR A 174 -17.72 0.68 20.25
N GLU A 175 -18.72 1.02 21.03
CA GLU A 175 -18.92 0.45 22.37
C GLU A 175 -19.20 -1.06 22.37
N GLY A 176 -19.79 -1.55 21.26
CA GLY A 176 -20.10 -2.98 21.10
C GLY A 176 -18.95 -3.84 20.57
N ASN A 177 -17.72 -3.30 20.53
CA ASN A 177 -16.55 -4.09 20.10
C ASN A 177 -16.24 -5.27 21.02
N PRO A 178 -15.70 -6.41 20.50
CA PRO A 178 -15.43 -6.65 19.09
C PRO A 178 -16.69 -6.91 18.28
N ILE A 179 -16.70 -6.45 17.00
CA ILE A 179 -17.83 -6.66 16.08
C ILE A 179 -17.90 -8.08 15.52
N ILE A 180 -16.75 -8.78 15.50
CA ILE A 180 -16.65 -10.18 15.12
C ILE A 180 -15.44 -10.81 15.84
N ASP A 181 -15.67 -11.96 16.46
CA ASP A 181 -14.63 -12.72 17.18
C ASP A 181 -14.04 -13.81 16.26
N ASP A 182 -12.77 -14.16 16.50
CA ASP A 182 -12.06 -15.28 15.88
C ASP A 182 -12.24 -15.32 14.35
N PHE A 183 -11.85 -14.22 13.68
CA PHE A 183 -11.97 -14.13 12.23
C PHE A 183 -10.63 -13.94 11.51
N GLY A 184 -9.53 -13.76 12.22
CA GLY A 184 -8.18 -13.60 11.69
C GLY A 184 -7.76 -12.13 11.50
N TYR A 185 -6.61 -11.95 10.85
CA TYR A 185 -6.10 -10.62 10.52
C TYR A 185 -6.89 -10.03 9.34
N THR A 186 -7.06 -8.72 9.35
CA THR A 186 -7.79 -8.03 8.29
C THR A 186 -7.12 -8.17 6.93
N GLY A 187 -7.89 -8.52 5.93
CA GLY A 187 -7.46 -8.67 4.55
C GLY A 187 -8.28 -7.80 3.57
N GLY A 188 -8.81 -6.69 4.03
CA GLY A 188 -9.58 -5.75 3.22
C GLY A 188 -11.05 -5.62 3.62
N VAL A 189 -11.59 -4.42 3.57
CA VAL A 189 -13.01 -4.16 3.73
C VAL A 189 -13.53 -3.29 2.60
N VAL A 190 -14.60 -3.71 1.97
CA VAL A 190 -15.28 -2.93 0.93
C VAL A 190 -16.77 -2.87 1.16
N LYS A 191 -17.40 -1.80 0.68
CA LYS A 191 -18.85 -1.69 0.64
C LYS A 191 -19.30 -1.67 -0.81
N VAL A 192 -20.17 -2.61 -1.16
CA VAL A 192 -20.79 -2.66 -2.49
C VAL A 192 -22.28 -2.63 -2.27
N ASP A 193 -22.94 -1.64 -2.85
CA ASP A 193 -24.34 -1.32 -2.58
C ASP A 193 -24.61 -1.21 -1.06
N ASP A 194 -25.49 -2.02 -0.52
CA ASP A 194 -25.85 -2.06 0.90
C ASP A 194 -25.14 -3.16 1.69
N THR A 195 -24.04 -3.73 1.16
CA THR A 195 -23.36 -4.86 1.78
C THR A 195 -21.89 -4.52 2.03
N TYR A 196 -21.46 -4.74 3.26
CA TYR A 196 -20.05 -4.72 3.65
C TYR A 196 -19.48 -6.12 3.49
N TYR A 197 -18.32 -6.21 2.87
CA TYR A 197 -17.52 -7.41 2.67
C TYR A 197 -16.24 -7.23 3.47
N LEU A 198 -16.02 -8.09 4.44
CA LEU A 198 -14.82 -8.11 5.28
C LEU A 198 -14.04 -9.37 4.97
N TYR A 199 -12.86 -9.20 4.42
CA TYR A 199 -11.92 -10.28 4.15
C TYR A 199 -10.91 -10.37 5.29
N ALA A 200 -10.45 -11.57 5.58
CA ALA A 200 -9.41 -11.80 6.58
C ALA A 200 -8.62 -13.05 6.22
N GLU A 201 -7.36 -13.11 6.64
CA GLU A 201 -6.67 -14.39 6.75
C GLU A 201 -7.49 -15.33 7.64
N TYR A 202 -7.51 -16.61 7.29
CA TYR A 202 -8.29 -17.59 8.03
C TYR A 202 -7.91 -17.60 9.52
N PRO A 203 -8.86 -17.90 10.44
CA PRO A 203 -8.65 -17.76 11.87
C PRO A 203 -7.37 -18.43 12.37
N ILE A 204 -6.64 -17.76 13.26
CA ILE A 204 -5.38 -18.23 13.85
C ILE A 204 -5.54 -19.62 14.51
N SER A 205 -6.70 -19.88 15.10
CA SER A 205 -7.04 -21.17 15.74
C SER A 205 -7.06 -22.35 14.76
N MET A 206 -7.21 -22.09 13.46
CA MET A 206 -7.31 -23.12 12.42
C MET A 206 -6.06 -23.23 11.53
N ARG A 207 -5.06 -22.39 11.78
CA ARG A 207 -3.84 -22.35 10.96
C ARG A 207 -2.90 -23.51 11.24
N LYS A 208 -2.50 -24.18 10.16
CA LYS A 208 -1.30 -25.01 10.13
C LYS A 208 -0.80 -25.03 8.67
N PRO A 209 0.20 -24.31 8.32
CA PRO A 209 1.08 -23.37 9.03
C PRO A 209 0.46 -21.98 9.28
N ASP A 210 1.22 -21.03 9.84
CA ASP A 210 0.77 -19.71 10.33
C ASP A 210 0.18 -18.75 9.29
N TYR A 211 0.17 -19.10 8.02
CA TYR A 211 -0.43 -18.37 6.91
C TYR A 211 -1.59 -19.17 6.34
N GLY A 212 -2.75 -18.56 6.30
CA GLY A 212 -3.96 -19.21 5.86
C GLY A 212 -4.45 -18.72 4.50
N PRO A 213 -5.46 -19.42 3.97
CA PRO A 213 -6.27 -18.90 2.88
C PRO A 213 -7.11 -17.71 3.33
N MET A 214 -7.74 -17.02 2.38
CA MET A 214 -8.59 -15.86 2.68
C MET A 214 -10.03 -16.27 2.97
N ALA A 215 -10.59 -15.74 4.05
CA ALA A 215 -12.00 -15.90 4.44
C ALA A 215 -12.79 -14.61 4.21
N LEU A 216 -14.12 -14.74 4.14
CA LEU A 216 -15.08 -13.66 3.95
C LEU A 216 -16.18 -13.72 5.01
N ALA A 217 -16.51 -12.54 5.55
CA ALA A 217 -17.74 -12.30 6.27
C ALA A 217 -18.49 -11.10 5.65
N THR A 218 -19.82 -11.09 5.72
CA THR A 218 -20.64 -10.00 5.19
C THR A 218 -21.60 -9.45 6.23
N ALA A 219 -21.95 -8.16 6.10
CA ALA A 219 -22.94 -7.51 6.94
C ALA A 219 -23.68 -6.41 6.18
N LYS A 220 -24.88 -6.02 6.67
CA LYS A 220 -25.63 -4.87 6.15
C LYS A 220 -25.28 -3.56 6.86
N LYS A 221 -24.61 -3.64 7.99
CA LYS A 221 -24.14 -2.50 8.79
C LYS A 221 -22.71 -2.74 9.22
N PRO A 222 -21.88 -1.69 9.37
CA PRO A 222 -20.47 -1.85 9.74
C PRO A 222 -20.28 -2.49 11.12
N GLU A 223 -21.21 -2.24 12.04
CA GLU A 223 -21.22 -2.88 13.36
C GLU A 223 -21.77 -4.31 13.37
N GLY A 224 -22.28 -4.80 12.24
CA GLY A 224 -22.85 -6.13 12.10
C GLY A 224 -24.39 -6.18 12.27
N PRO A 225 -24.99 -7.36 12.56
CA PRO A 225 -24.26 -8.63 12.76
C PRO A 225 -23.55 -9.12 11.50
N TRP A 226 -22.33 -9.62 11.68
CA TRP A 226 -21.51 -10.20 10.62
C TRP A 226 -21.80 -11.69 10.45
N THR A 227 -21.95 -12.12 9.20
CA THR A 227 -22.16 -13.52 8.85
C THR A 227 -20.92 -14.04 8.12
N LYS A 228 -20.23 -15.00 8.72
CA LYS A 228 -19.11 -15.71 8.08
C LYS A 228 -19.67 -16.51 6.90
N TYR A 229 -19.04 -16.40 5.74
CA TYR A 229 -19.48 -17.11 4.54
C TYR A 229 -19.31 -18.62 4.71
N GLU A 230 -20.36 -19.39 4.42
CA GLU A 230 -20.34 -20.85 4.61
C GLU A 230 -19.36 -21.57 3.66
N GLY A 231 -19.11 -20.96 2.47
CA GLY A 231 -18.17 -21.47 1.49
C GLY A 231 -16.70 -21.07 1.74
N ASN A 232 -16.36 -20.52 2.92
CA ASN A 232 -14.97 -20.21 3.23
C ASN A 232 -14.06 -21.45 3.18
N PRO A 233 -12.80 -21.29 2.73
CA PRO A 233 -12.17 -20.05 2.29
C PRO A 233 -12.62 -19.61 0.89
N VAL A 234 -12.62 -18.30 0.63
CA VAL A 234 -12.93 -17.75 -0.69
C VAL A 234 -11.73 -17.75 -1.64
N MET A 235 -10.51 -17.83 -1.11
CA MET A 235 -9.29 -18.01 -1.89
C MET A 235 -8.31 -18.91 -1.14
N GLU A 236 -7.96 -20.02 -1.77
CA GLU A 236 -6.98 -20.99 -1.24
C GLU A 236 -5.54 -20.55 -1.52
N VAL A 237 -4.60 -21.05 -0.74
CA VAL A 237 -3.17 -20.99 -1.05
C VAL A 237 -2.86 -21.72 -2.36
N GLY A 238 -1.71 -21.47 -2.96
CA GLY A 238 -1.24 -22.22 -4.12
C GLY A 238 -0.84 -23.66 -3.77
N GLN A 239 -0.49 -24.43 -4.79
CA GLN A 239 0.07 -25.76 -4.57
C GLN A 239 1.48 -25.64 -3.98
N TRP A 240 1.90 -26.67 -3.23
CA TRP A 240 3.24 -26.68 -2.66
C TRP A 240 4.31 -26.55 -3.76
N GLY A 241 5.18 -25.54 -3.60
CA GLY A 241 6.20 -25.18 -4.57
C GLY A 241 5.80 -24.07 -5.54
N GLU A 242 4.55 -23.67 -5.58
CA GLU A 242 4.13 -22.41 -6.21
C GLU A 242 4.55 -21.21 -5.36
N TRP A 243 4.57 -20.02 -5.95
CA TRP A 243 5.07 -18.80 -5.31
C TRP A 243 4.29 -18.41 -4.03
N ASP A 244 3.03 -18.84 -3.91
CA ASP A 244 2.14 -18.63 -2.75
C ASP A 244 1.67 -19.97 -2.12
N GLY A 245 2.37 -21.07 -2.42
CA GLY A 245 2.00 -22.42 -1.95
C GLY A 245 2.30 -22.66 -0.47
N GLY A 246 3.13 -21.82 0.14
CA GLY A 246 3.43 -21.89 1.57
C GLY A 246 2.51 -21.03 2.43
N GLY A 247 1.75 -20.13 1.81
CA GLY A 247 0.80 -19.27 2.52
C GLY A 247 0.52 -17.96 1.81
N ILE A 248 -0.58 -17.36 2.22
CA ILE A 248 -1.02 -16.01 1.85
C ILE A 248 -1.03 -15.18 3.12
N SER A 249 -0.49 -13.97 3.08
CA SER A 249 -0.53 -13.02 4.19
C SER A 249 -1.56 -11.91 3.92
N GLU A 250 -1.61 -10.97 4.85
CA GLU A 250 -2.53 -9.83 4.80
C GLU A 250 -2.67 -9.27 3.40
N ALA A 251 -3.90 -9.03 3.00
CA ALA A 251 -4.25 -8.56 1.67
C ALA A 251 -4.99 -7.23 1.74
N GLU A 252 -4.98 -6.50 0.65
CA GLU A 252 -5.90 -5.39 0.40
C GLU A 252 -6.96 -5.82 -0.59
N VAL A 253 -8.22 -5.56 -0.29
CA VAL A 253 -9.33 -5.73 -1.24
C VAL A 253 -9.96 -4.39 -1.56
N LEU A 254 -10.00 -4.07 -2.84
CA LEU A 254 -10.62 -2.85 -3.37
C LEU A 254 -11.79 -3.21 -4.28
N TYR A 255 -12.83 -2.36 -4.30
CA TYR A 255 -13.88 -2.43 -5.31
C TYR A 255 -13.74 -1.26 -6.27
N HIS A 256 -13.31 -1.55 -7.50
CA HIS A 256 -13.02 -0.54 -8.50
C HIS A 256 -13.58 -0.96 -9.87
N ASN A 257 -14.29 -0.04 -10.54
CA ASN A 257 -14.91 -0.30 -11.86
C ASN A 257 -15.80 -1.56 -11.91
N GLY A 258 -16.53 -1.86 -10.82
CA GLY A 258 -17.46 -2.97 -10.77
C GLY A 258 -16.81 -4.33 -10.52
N ILE A 259 -15.54 -4.37 -10.14
CA ILE A 259 -14.74 -5.58 -9.90
C ILE A 259 -14.07 -5.47 -8.54
N PHE A 260 -14.00 -6.59 -7.84
CA PHE A 260 -13.17 -6.72 -6.64
C PHE A 260 -11.73 -7.05 -7.06
N HIS A 261 -10.76 -6.31 -6.53
CA HIS A 261 -9.34 -6.50 -6.74
C HIS A 261 -8.68 -6.83 -5.42
N MET A 262 -7.85 -7.85 -5.37
CA MET A 262 -7.08 -8.24 -4.19
C MET A 262 -5.59 -8.23 -4.53
N PHE A 263 -4.81 -7.48 -3.76
CA PHE A 263 -3.36 -7.59 -3.73
C PHE A 263 -2.95 -8.26 -2.42
N TYR A 264 -2.09 -9.27 -2.47
CA TYR A 264 -1.80 -10.11 -1.31
C TYR A 264 -0.34 -10.54 -1.27
N GLY A 265 0.19 -10.73 -0.08
CA GLY A 265 1.50 -11.34 0.12
C GLY A 265 1.42 -12.85 -0.09
N GLY A 266 2.44 -13.44 -0.71
CA GLY A 266 2.53 -14.88 -0.89
C GLY A 266 3.95 -15.40 -0.71
N THR A 267 4.10 -16.57 -0.11
CA THR A 267 5.38 -17.24 0.11
C THR A 267 5.39 -18.66 -0.48
N PRO A 268 6.49 -19.12 -1.16
CA PRO A 268 6.51 -20.41 -1.81
C PRO A 268 6.56 -21.61 -0.85
N MET A 269 6.98 -21.35 0.39
CA MET A 269 6.98 -22.36 1.46
C MET A 269 6.80 -21.65 2.79
N TYR A 270 6.27 -22.39 3.75
CA TYR A 270 6.27 -21.88 5.12
C TYR A 270 7.70 -21.53 5.53
N ASP A 271 7.95 -20.24 5.66
CA ASP A 271 9.21 -19.70 6.14
C ASP A 271 8.91 -18.72 7.28
N PRO A 272 9.32 -19.02 8.50
CA PRO A 272 9.15 -18.10 9.63
C PRO A 272 9.87 -16.76 9.41
N ARG A 273 10.72 -16.68 8.39
CA ARG A 273 11.38 -15.43 7.97
C ARG A 273 10.53 -14.61 7.00
N ARG A 274 9.36 -15.12 6.60
CA ARG A 274 8.42 -14.43 5.71
C ARG A 274 9.10 -13.84 4.48
N GLN A 275 9.39 -14.66 3.48
CA GLN A 275 9.95 -14.21 2.20
C GLN A 275 8.82 -14.03 1.19
N GLU A 276 8.08 -12.93 1.33
CA GLU A 276 6.89 -12.68 0.56
C GLU A 276 7.15 -11.79 -0.64
N ASP A 277 6.48 -12.10 -1.75
CA ASP A 277 6.27 -11.25 -2.91
C ASP A 277 4.77 -10.91 -3.01
N ILE A 278 4.39 -9.97 -3.86
CA ILE A 278 3.01 -9.52 -3.95
C ILE A 278 2.33 -10.10 -5.19
N GLY A 279 1.18 -10.71 -4.97
CA GLY A 279 0.29 -11.23 -6.01
C GLY A 279 -0.96 -10.38 -6.22
N TYR A 280 -1.69 -10.73 -7.27
CA TYR A 280 -2.94 -10.14 -7.65
C TYR A 280 -3.99 -11.21 -7.94
N ALA A 281 -5.19 -11.00 -7.41
CA ALA A 281 -6.39 -11.76 -7.74
C ALA A 281 -7.57 -10.80 -7.95
N TYR A 282 -8.62 -11.28 -8.61
CA TYR A 282 -9.82 -10.50 -8.83
C TYR A 282 -11.08 -11.37 -8.71
N SER A 283 -12.22 -10.72 -8.44
CA SER A 283 -13.52 -11.37 -8.37
C SER A 283 -14.60 -10.47 -8.97
N PHE A 284 -15.62 -11.08 -9.59
CA PHE A 284 -16.77 -10.35 -10.13
C PHE A 284 -17.93 -10.21 -9.15
N ASP A 285 -17.92 -11.00 -8.09
CA ASP A 285 -18.99 -11.08 -7.09
C ASP A 285 -18.52 -10.95 -5.64
N GLY A 286 -17.20 -11.01 -5.41
CA GLY A 286 -16.57 -10.98 -4.10
C GLY A 286 -16.47 -12.34 -3.41
N PHE A 287 -17.00 -13.41 -4.01
CA PHE A 287 -17.01 -14.77 -3.45
C PHE A 287 -16.10 -15.72 -4.21
N GLU A 288 -16.14 -15.71 -5.53
CA GLU A 288 -15.27 -16.52 -6.39
C GLU A 288 -14.07 -15.68 -6.86
N TRP A 289 -12.84 -16.13 -6.55
CA TRP A 289 -11.61 -15.40 -6.82
C TRP A 289 -10.75 -16.09 -7.87
N PHE A 290 -10.21 -15.29 -8.78
CA PHE A 290 -9.34 -15.72 -9.87
C PHE A 290 -7.95 -15.13 -9.65
N LYS A 291 -6.97 -15.99 -9.34
CA LYS A 291 -5.56 -15.58 -9.27
C LYS A 291 -5.06 -15.19 -10.65
N TYR A 292 -4.33 -14.09 -10.72
CA TYR A 292 -3.72 -13.65 -11.97
C TYR A 292 -2.65 -14.64 -12.44
N GLY A 293 -2.73 -15.06 -13.70
CA GLY A 293 -1.90 -16.16 -14.24
C GLY A 293 -0.40 -15.84 -14.37
N ARG A 294 0.02 -14.59 -14.11
CA ARG A 294 1.43 -14.18 -14.14
C ARG A 294 1.90 -13.63 -12.78
N ASN A 295 1.29 -14.11 -11.71
CA ASN A 295 1.76 -13.81 -10.37
C ASN A 295 3.18 -14.36 -10.11
N PRO A 296 3.96 -13.72 -9.24
CA PRO A 296 3.67 -12.48 -8.52
C PRO A 296 3.78 -11.23 -9.41
N VAL A 297 3.02 -10.16 -9.08
CA VAL A 297 3.01 -8.89 -9.83
C VAL A 297 4.07 -7.90 -9.34
N ALA A 298 4.54 -8.05 -8.11
CA ALA A 298 5.71 -7.34 -7.59
C ALA A 298 6.62 -8.29 -6.82
N THR A 299 7.92 -8.22 -7.13
CA THR A 299 8.95 -9.10 -6.57
C THR A 299 10.09 -8.28 -5.95
N ARG A 300 10.86 -8.92 -5.09
CA ARG A 300 12.04 -8.32 -4.47
C ARG A 300 13.25 -8.24 -5.40
N GLN A 301 13.10 -8.64 -6.67
CA GLN A 301 14.23 -8.76 -7.61
C GLN A 301 14.99 -7.43 -7.80
N ASP A 302 14.27 -6.30 -7.87
CA ASP A 302 14.86 -4.97 -8.01
C ASP A 302 14.98 -4.22 -6.66
N CYS A 303 14.85 -4.95 -5.55
CA CYS A 303 14.99 -4.46 -4.19
C CYS A 303 16.03 -5.29 -3.41
N PRO A 304 17.33 -5.18 -3.72
CA PRO A 304 18.36 -6.16 -3.35
C PRO A 304 18.56 -6.34 -1.84
N ASN A 305 18.26 -5.33 -1.03
CA ASN A 305 18.37 -5.40 0.43
C ASN A 305 17.10 -5.89 1.13
N ILE A 306 16.01 -6.10 0.37
CA ILE A 306 14.72 -6.48 0.92
C ILE A 306 14.58 -8.00 0.93
N ALA A 307 14.13 -8.53 2.06
CA ALA A 307 13.86 -9.95 2.26
C ALA A 307 12.39 -10.29 2.03
N SER A 308 11.47 -9.36 2.31
CA SER A 308 10.03 -9.58 2.21
C SER A 308 9.27 -8.29 1.94
N PHE A 309 8.21 -8.41 1.14
CA PHE A 309 7.10 -7.46 1.04
C PHE A 309 5.89 -8.10 1.73
N SER A 310 5.37 -7.49 2.77
CA SER A 310 4.19 -7.99 3.49
C SER A 310 3.21 -6.85 3.79
N GLU A 311 2.03 -7.19 4.28
CA GLU A 311 0.97 -6.23 4.62
C GLU A 311 0.80 -5.19 3.48
N VAL A 312 0.33 -5.64 2.32
CA VAL A 312 0.19 -4.79 1.13
C VAL A 312 -1.12 -4.01 1.15
N HIS A 313 -1.04 -2.72 0.86
CA HIS A 313 -2.18 -1.81 0.72
C HIS A 313 -2.06 -0.98 -0.54
N THR A 314 -3.20 -0.57 -1.13
CA THR A 314 -3.19 -0.20 -2.54
C THR A 314 -3.99 1.06 -2.82
N VAL A 315 -3.40 1.97 -3.61
CA VAL A 315 -4.11 3.08 -4.26
C VAL A 315 -4.03 2.92 -5.77
N ILE A 316 -5.18 2.83 -6.44
CA ILE A 316 -5.27 2.74 -7.90
C ILE A 316 -5.46 4.13 -8.49
N LYS A 317 -4.51 4.57 -9.30
CA LYS A 317 -4.58 5.80 -10.12
C LYS A 317 -4.02 5.52 -11.50
N ALA A 318 -4.87 5.05 -12.39
CA ALA A 318 -4.46 4.68 -13.75
C ALA A 318 -3.58 5.76 -14.40
N PRO A 319 -2.47 5.39 -15.08
CA PRO A 319 -2.05 4.01 -15.36
C PRO A 319 -1.22 3.36 -14.24
N PHE A 320 -1.25 3.89 -13.01
CA PHE A 320 -0.44 3.44 -11.89
C PHE A 320 -1.29 2.75 -10.82
N ILE A 321 -0.69 1.74 -10.20
CA ILE A 321 -1.15 1.12 -8.96
C ILE A 321 0.00 1.25 -7.96
N TYR A 322 -0.24 1.94 -6.86
CA TYR A 322 0.73 2.12 -5.78
C TYR A 322 0.48 1.06 -4.73
N LEU A 323 1.46 0.17 -4.53
CA LEU A 323 1.42 -0.90 -3.54
C LEU A 323 2.29 -0.48 -2.36
N TYR A 324 1.67 0.03 -1.31
CA TYR A 324 2.33 0.31 -0.04
C TYR A 324 2.45 -0.99 0.75
N HIS A 325 3.58 -1.23 1.35
CA HIS A 325 3.84 -2.50 2.02
C HIS A 325 4.84 -2.33 3.15
N THR A 326 4.81 -3.27 4.08
CA THR A 326 5.91 -3.47 5.01
C THR A 326 7.09 -4.06 4.26
N GLN A 327 8.27 -3.52 4.46
CA GLN A 327 9.50 -4.10 3.92
C GLN A 327 10.41 -4.58 5.05
N ARG A 328 10.81 -5.87 4.96
CA ARG A 328 11.76 -6.51 5.86
C ARG A 328 13.11 -6.64 5.17
N TYR A 329 14.17 -6.34 5.88
CA TYR A 329 15.51 -6.30 5.33
C TYR A 329 16.22 -7.64 5.43
N LYS A 330 17.07 -7.94 4.44
CA LYS A 330 17.99 -9.07 4.51
C LYS A 330 18.97 -8.88 5.66
N LYS A 331 19.25 -9.97 6.36
CA LYS A 331 20.23 -9.97 7.48
C LYS A 331 21.59 -9.49 7.00
N LYS A 332 22.22 -8.62 7.78
CA LYS A 332 23.66 -8.40 7.69
C LYS A 332 24.36 -9.46 8.53
N ASP A 333 25.33 -10.16 7.93
CA ASP A 333 26.25 -11.11 8.60
C ASP A 333 25.61 -12.36 9.20
N GLY A 334 24.49 -12.83 8.67
CA GLY A 334 23.84 -14.08 9.07
C GLY A 334 23.30 -14.08 10.51
N LYS A 335 23.28 -12.95 11.21
CA LYS A 335 22.71 -12.82 12.54
C LYS A 335 21.21 -12.54 12.46
N ASP A 336 20.43 -13.32 13.25
CA ASP A 336 19.03 -13.06 13.47
C ASP A 336 18.90 -11.83 14.37
N TYR A 337 18.43 -10.72 13.79
CA TYR A 337 17.86 -9.61 14.52
C TYR A 337 18.66 -8.38 14.86
N PRO A 338 17.98 -7.25 14.96
CA PRO A 338 16.52 -7.07 14.94
C PRO A 338 15.96 -6.96 13.53
N TRP A 339 14.69 -7.38 13.35
CA TRP A 339 13.94 -7.04 12.16
C TRP A 339 13.84 -5.52 12.10
N MET A 340 14.46 -4.93 11.12
CA MET A 340 14.17 -3.56 10.78
C MET A 340 13.01 -3.62 9.79
N GLU A 341 11.87 -3.14 10.23
CA GLU A 341 10.67 -3.03 9.42
C GLU A 341 10.34 -1.56 9.27
N ASP A 342 10.18 -1.14 8.04
CA ASP A 342 9.70 0.18 7.66
C ASP A 342 8.75 0.06 6.47
N LEU A 343 8.21 1.16 5.99
CA LEU A 343 7.26 1.13 4.90
C LEU A 343 7.91 1.48 3.58
N GLY A 344 7.58 0.68 2.58
CA GLY A 344 7.97 0.87 1.20
C GLY A 344 6.77 1.01 0.27
N VAL A 345 7.05 1.31 -0.99
CA VAL A 345 6.06 1.35 -2.07
C VAL A 345 6.64 0.77 -3.34
N GLN A 346 5.85 -0.04 -4.04
CA GLN A 346 6.08 -0.46 -5.41
C GLN A 346 5.05 0.21 -6.31
N VAL A 347 5.43 0.64 -7.49
CA VAL A 347 4.51 1.13 -8.50
C VAL A 347 4.35 0.08 -9.57
N LEU A 348 3.13 -0.35 -9.82
CA LEU A 348 2.80 -1.15 -10.99
C LEU A 348 2.27 -0.23 -12.09
N VAL A 349 2.90 -0.28 -13.24
CA VAL A 349 2.44 0.42 -14.43
C VAL A 349 1.60 -0.53 -15.27
N THR A 350 0.38 -0.14 -15.60
CA THR A 350 -0.58 -0.99 -16.31
C THR A 350 -0.69 -0.67 -17.79
N GLU A 351 -0.16 0.47 -18.27
CA GLU A 351 -0.26 0.94 -19.65
C GLU A 351 1.05 1.61 -20.10
N LYS A 352 1.36 1.51 -21.40
CA LYS A 352 2.45 2.23 -22.05
C LYS A 352 1.92 3.13 -23.17
N PRO A 353 2.56 4.28 -23.47
CA PRO A 353 3.70 4.87 -22.74
C PRO A 353 3.26 5.46 -21.40
N PHE A 354 4.19 5.55 -20.46
CA PHE A 354 3.95 6.18 -19.15
C PHE A 354 4.99 7.24 -18.83
N GLN A 355 4.64 8.10 -17.86
CA GLN A 355 5.55 9.03 -17.21
C GLN A 355 5.25 9.04 -15.71
N LEU A 356 6.24 8.72 -14.87
CA LEU A 356 6.14 8.66 -13.43
C LEU A 356 7.11 9.68 -12.81
N ASP A 357 6.59 10.63 -12.05
CA ASP A 357 7.41 11.53 -11.25
C ASP A 357 7.68 10.88 -9.88
N MET A 358 8.96 10.82 -9.50
CA MET A 358 9.44 10.20 -8.27
C MET A 358 10.20 11.23 -7.44
N PRO A 359 9.66 11.71 -6.33
CA PRO A 359 10.38 12.56 -5.39
C PRO A 359 11.58 11.82 -4.79
N LEU A 360 12.78 12.39 -4.89
CA LEU A 360 14.01 11.78 -4.37
C LEU A 360 14.52 12.45 -3.10
N LEU A 361 14.38 13.77 -3.03
CA LEU A 361 14.86 14.57 -1.92
C LEU A 361 13.95 15.77 -1.70
N SER A 362 13.67 16.10 -0.46
CA SER A 362 13.02 17.36 -0.06
C SER A 362 13.62 17.76 1.30
N VAL A 363 14.39 18.85 1.33
CA VAL A 363 14.97 19.38 2.55
C VAL A 363 14.80 20.90 2.60
N ASP A 364 14.51 21.42 3.77
CA ASP A 364 14.28 22.86 3.96
C ASP A 364 15.57 23.66 3.69
N ALA A 365 16.73 23.09 4.04
CA ALA A 365 18.02 23.71 3.79
C ALA A 365 19.14 22.69 3.60
N LEU A 366 20.04 22.96 2.65
CA LEU A 366 21.33 22.28 2.52
C LEU A 366 22.45 23.26 2.92
N PRO A 367 23.16 23.02 4.03
CA PRO A 367 24.20 23.94 4.50
C PRO A 367 25.33 24.17 3.48
N ALA A 368 26.03 25.30 3.63
CA ALA A 368 27.20 25.65 2.80
C ALA A 368 28.29 24.56 2.83
N GLY A 369 28.80 24.21 1.68
CA GLY A 369 29.87 23.21 1.52
C GLY A 369 29.47 21.77 1.86
N GLN A 370 28.16 21.49 2.02
CA GLN A 370 27.68 20.16 2.37
C GLN A 370 27.15 19.40 1.15
N THR A 371 27.34 18.08 1.19
CA THR A 371 26.73 17.13 0.26
C THR A 371 25.76 16.24 1.02
N THR A 372 24.61 15.93 0.43
CA THR A 372 23.65 14.98 1.02
C THR A 372 24.31 13.61 1.17
N PRO A 373 24.16 12.94 2.34
CA PRO A 373 24.76 11.62 2.53
C PRO A 373 24.17 10.58 1.56
N LEU A 374 25.03 9.70 1.04
CA LEU A 374 24.62 8.63 0.14
C LEU A 374 23.55 7.70 0.76
N ALA A 375 23.58 7.51 2.08
CA ALA A 375 22.62 6.69 2.81
C ALA A 375 21.21 7.29 2.88
N ASP A 376 21.11 8.63 2.78
CA ASP A 376 19.84 9.35 2.92
C ASP A 376 19.12 9.54 1.58
N VAL A 377 19.75 9.17 0.47
CA VAL A 377 19.18 9.28 -0.87
C VAL A 377 18.67 7.92 -1.32
N PRO A 378 17.40 7.81 -1.74
CA PRO A 378 16.84 6.55 -2.21
C PRO A 378 17.48 6.09 -3.53
N PRO A 379 17.59 4.78 -3.77
CA PRO A 379 17.96 4.25 -5.07
C PRO A 379 16.83 4.44 -6.07
N VAL A 380 17.17 4.69 -7.32
CA VAL A 380 16.25 4.69 -8.45
C VAL A 380 16.61 3.52 -9.35
N SER A 381 15.70 2.55 -9.48
CA SER A 381 15.82 1.48 -10.46
C SER A 381 15.47 2.02 -11.84
N LEU A 382 16.34 1.76 -12.82
CA LEU A 382 16.13 2.13 -14.22
C LEU A 382 15.73 0.93 -15.08
N SER A 383 15.43 -0.22 -14.45
CA SER A 383 14.83 -1.36 -15.14
C SER A 383 13.52 -0.93 -15.81
N HIS A 384 13.35 -1.25 -17.09
CA HIS A 384 12.19 -0.85 -17.90
C HIS A 384 12.02 0.66 -18.19
N ILE A 385 13.01 1.48 -17.85
CA ILE A 385 13.01 2.92 -18.11
C ILE A 385 13.79 3.22 -19.39
N SER A 386 13.14 3.92 -20.30
CA SER A 386 13.73 4.35 -21.59
C SER A 386 14.06 5.84 -21.61
N ARG A 387 13.49 6.62 -20.70
CA ARG A 387 13.71 8.07 -20.58
C ARG A 387 13.84 8.47 -19.13
N LEU A 388 14.85 9.27 -18.83
CA LEU A 388 15.12 9.78 -17.48
C LEU A 388 15.35 11.29 -17.54
N ALA A 389 14.68 12.03 -16.68
CA ALA A 389 15.01 13.42 -16.41
C ALA A 389 15.13 13.65 -14.90
N ILE A 390 16.09 14.49 -14.51
CA ILE A 390 16.26 14.93 -13.13
C ILE A 390 15.90 16.40 -13.05
N THR A 391 14.91 16.74 -12.24
CA THR A 391 14.53 18.14 -11.95
C THR A 391 15.00 18.50 -10.56
N ALA A 392 15.77 19.58 -10.46
CA ALA A 392 16.18 20.16 -9.19
C ALA A 392 15.56 21.55 -9.03
N GLN A 393 15.10 21.85 -7.83
CA GLN A 393 14.60 23.15 -7.39
C GLN A 393 15.33 23.55 -6.13
N CYS A 394 15.79 24.78 -6.04
CA CYS A 394 16.28 25.37 -4.78
C CYS A 394 16.13 26.90 -4.79
N THR A 395 16.22 27.50 -3.62
CA THR A 395 16.22 28.96 -3.43
C THR A 395 17.63 29.41 -3.01
N TYR A 396 18.24 30.31 -3.80
CA TYR A 396 19.53 30.92 -3.50
C TYR A 396 19.36 32.19 -2.67
N SER A 397 20.19 32.34 -1.63
CA SER A 397 20.25 33.57 -0.86
C SER A 397 20.73 34.77 -1.70
N LYS A 398 20.51 35.99 -1.23
CA LYS A 398 21.02 37.22 -1.88
C LYS A 398 22.56 37.24 -2.02
N LYS A 399 23.26 36.55 -1.12
CA LYS A 399 24.71 36.52 -1.09
C LYS A 399 25.31 35.29 -1.78
N ALA A 400 24.48 34.38 -2.27
CA ALA A 400 24.98 33.14 -2.88
C ALA A 400 25.95 33.39 -4.02
N ARG A 401 27.05 32.63 -4.03
CA ARG A 401 28.09 32.61 -5.05
C ARG A 401 28.37 31.22 -5.59
N GLY A 402 28.13 30.20 -4.75
CA GLY A 402 28.29 28.79 -5.10
C GLY A 402 27.05 28.19 -5.72
N ARG A 403 27.23 27.27 -6.63
CA ARG A 403 26.14 26.57 -7.33
C ARG A 403 25.68 25.33 -6.59
N LEU A 404 24.50 24.85 -6.91
CA LEU A 404 24.07 23.48 -6.63
C LEU A 404 24.68 22.57 -7.70
N ARG A 405 25.34 21.49 -7.28
CA ARG A 405 25.78 20.38 -8.12
C ARG A 405 25.04 19.13 -7.71
N LEU A 406 24.56 18.37 -8.69
CA LEU A 406 24.04 17.03 -8.48
C LEU A 406 25.09 16.02 -8.93
N HIS A 407 25.32 15.02 -8.08
CA HIS A 407 26.19 13.88 -8.35
C HIS A 407 25.29 12.66 -8.58
N LEU A 408 25.36 12.08 -9.75
CA LEU A 408 24.68 10.83 -10.09
C LEU A 408 25.69 9.71 -9.95
N VAL A 409 25.50 8.84 -8.97
CA VAL A 409 26.34 7.66 -8.77
C VAL A 409 25.57 6.42 -9.19
N SER A 410 26.22 5.55 -9.96
CA SER A 410 25.61 4.34 -10.51
C SER A 410 25.90 3.11 -9.67
N SER A 411 25.08 2.07 -9.87
CA SER A 411 25.26 0.75 -9.26
C SER A 411 24.72 -0.35 -10.16
N PRO A 412 25.44 -1.46 -10.30
CA PRO A 412 24.93 -2.65 -11.02
C PRO A 412 23.95 -3.49 -10.18
N ASP A 413 24.04 -3.40 -8.86
CA ASP A 413 23.33 -4.26 -7.91
C ASP A 413 22.37 -3.52 -6.94
N GLY A 414 22.39 -2.16 -6.95
CA GLY A 414 21.62 -1.32 -6.06
C GLY A 414 22.10 -1.29 -4.61
N ILE A 415 23.23 -1.95 -4.30
CA ILE A 415 23.84 -2.06 -2.98
C ILE A 415 25.17 -1.30 -2.94
N THR A 416 26.04 -1.63 -3.88
CA THR A 416 27.38 -1.07 -4.00
C THR A 416 27.36 0.02 -5.06
N TYR A 417 27.60 1.25 -4.65
CA TYR A 417 27.63 2.40 -5.54
C TYR A 417 29.03 2.80 -5.90
N ASP A 418 29.21 3.27 -7.14
CA ASP A 418 30.50 3.76 -7.64
C ASP A 418 31.00 4.92 -6.79
N ARG A 419 32.32 5.02 -6.66
CA ARG A 419 32.99 6.13 -5.96
C ARG A 419 33.17 7.37 -6.84
N LEU A 420 33.01 7.20 -8.14
CA LEU A 420 33.08 8.28 -9.13
C LEU A 420 31.69 8.51 -9.70
N ASP A 421 31.40 9.75 -10.03
CA ASP A 421 30.12 10.11 -10.62
C ASP A 421 29.95 9.46 -12.00
N PHE A 422 28.80 8.84 -12.21
CA PHE A 422 28.31 8.49 -13.54
C PHE A 422 28.04 9.75 -14.37
N ALA A 423 27.48 10.79 -13.73
CA ALA A 423 27.26 12.10 -14.31
C ALA A 423 27.22 13.19 -13.23
N THR A 424 27.60 14.41 -13.59
CA THR A 424 27.41 15.61 -12.76
C THR A 424 26.54 16.62 -13.48
N LEU A 425 25.61 17.25 -12.73
CA LEU A 425 24.68 18.24 -13.28
C LEU A 425 24.78 19.52 -12.46
N ASP A 426 25.20 20.61 -13.11
CA ASP A 426 25.39 21.91 -12.46
C ASP A 426 24.19 22.84 -12.70
N MET A 427 23.67 23.40 -11.61
CA MET A 427 22.62 24.41 -11.64
C MET A 427 23.21 25.81 -11.46
N LYS A 428 22.94 26.71 -12.41
CA LYS A 428 23.47 28.06 -12.37
C LYS A 428 22.94 28.84 -11.18
N VAL A 429 23.83 29.56 -10.51
CA VAL A 429 23.50 30.47 -9.41
C VAL A 429 22.70 31.66 -9.93
N LEU A 430 21.56 31.94 -9.31
CA LEU A 430 20.78 33.16 -9.49
C LEU A 430 20.48 33.71 -8.09
N PRO A 431 21.31 34.62 -7.57
CA PRO A 431 21.13 35.16 -6.21
C PRO A 431 19.75 35.76 -5.98
N ASN A 432 19.17 35.52 -4.80
CA ASN A 432 17.85 35.96 -4.38
C ASN A 432 16.69 35.42 -5.24
N CYS A 433 16.90 34.26 -5.84
CA CYS A 433 15.89 33.64 -6.71
C CYS A 433 15.69 32.16 -6.35
N GLN A 434 14.45 31.71 -6.51
CA GLN A 434 14.16 30.29 -6.68
C GLN A 434 14.53 29.89 -8.11
N VAL A 435 15.25 28.78 -8.24
CA VAL A 435 15.67 28.24 -9.52
C VAL A 435 15.17 26.83 -9.68
N ILE A 436 14.59 26.53 -10.81
CA ILE A 436 14.14 25.17 -11.20
C ILE A 436 14.86 24.83 -12.50
N LYS A 437 15.45 23.64 -12.57
CA LYS A 437 16.10 23.16 -13.79
C LYS A 437 15.92 21.65 -13.95
N THR A 438 15.54 21.26 -15.16
CA THR A 438 15.43 19.87 -15.58
C THR A 438 16.60 19.51 -16.48
N PHE A 439 17.17 18.34 -16.25
CA PHE A 439 18.28 17.73 -16.98
C PHE A 439 17.83 16.41 -17.58
N ALA A 440 18.04 16.19 -18.86
CA ALA A 440 17.92 14.88 -19.46
C ALA A 440 19.14 14.03 -19.09
N VAL A 441 18.92 12.78 -18.70
CA VAL A 441 19.98 11.84 -18.30
C VAL A 441 19.81 10.54 -19.10
N ASP A 442 20.92 9.97 -19.53
CA ASP A 442 20.90 8.65 -20.17
C ASP A 442 20.62 7.55 -19.14
N PRO A 443 19.58 6.73 -19.30
CA PRO A 443 19.24 5.66 -18.39
C PRO A 443 20.05 4.37 -18.62
N ALA A 444 21.27 4.46 -19.15
CA ALA A 444 22.08 3.29 -19.55
C ALA A 444 22.62 2.43 -18.41
N VAL A 445 22.30 2.75 -17.15
CA VAL A 445 22.73 2.00 -15.95
C VAL A 445 21.52 1.41 -15.21
N ARG A 446 21.73 0.39 -14.38
CA ARG A 446 20.63 -0.29 -13.71
C ARG A 446 20.04 0.48 -12.52
N PHE A 447 20.91 1.05 -11.70
CA PHE A 447 20.51 1.87 -10.54
C PHE A 447 21.31 3.15 -10.50
N ILE A 448 20.69 4.22 -10.01
CA ILE A 448 21.36 5.47 -9.68
C ILE A 448 20.91 5.96 -8.29
N LYS A 449 21.77 6.79 -7.69
CA LYS A 449 21.41 7.73 -6.61
C LYS A 449 21.80 9.14 -7.04
N VAL A 450 21.01 10.13 -6.60
CA VAL A 450 21.24 11.54 -6.95
C VAL A 450 21.54 12.32 -5.68
N LEU A 451 22.81 12.64 -5.44
CA LEU A 451 23.23 13.45 -4.30
C LEU A 451 23.25 14.92 -4.71
N ALA A 452 23.04 15.80 -3.74
CA ALA A 452 23.10 17.24 -3.90
C ALA A 452 24.27 17.82 -3.12
N GLU A 453 25.13 18.61 -3.77
CA GLU A 453 26.22 19.37 -3.15
C GLU A 453 25.94 20.87 -3.24
N ASN A 454 25.93 21.55 -2.10
CA ASN A 454 25.97 23.00 -2.04
C ASN A 454 27.42 23.48 -2.13
N MET A 455 27.84 23.94 -3.29
CA MET A 455 29.22 24.43 -3.53
C MET A 455 29.44 25.86 -3.04
N ASP A 456 28.51 26.48 -2.35
CA ASP A 456 28.71 27.78 -1.71
C ASP A 456 29.56 27.62 -0.45
N ALA A 457 30.48 28.55 -0.23
CA ALA A 457 31.37 28.50 0.92
C ALA A 457 30.73 29.03 2.23
N SER A 458 29.65 29.77 2.13
CA SER A 458 29.08 30.50 3.27
C SER A 458 27.54 30.52 3.34
N GLU A 459 26.86 30.33 2.22
CA GLU A 459 25.40 30.51 2.15
C GLU A 459 24.70 29.16 1.98
N PRO A 460 23.65 28.86 2.77
CA PRO A 460 22.86 27.66 2.57
C PRO A 460 21.97 27.77 1.32
N LEU A 461 21.61 26.64 0.74
CA LEU A 461 20.53 26.51 -0.21
C LEU A 461 19.23 26.19 0.54
N ALA A 462 18.15 26.93 0.27
CA ALA A 462 16.86 26.68 0.86
C ALA A 462 15.90 25.94 -0.10
N ASP A 463 14.87 25.32 0.44
CA ASP A 463 13.76 24.69 -0.31
C ASP A 463 14.27 23.71 -1.40
N LEU A 464 15.31 22.92 -1.09
CA LEU A 464 15.87 21.98 -2.06
C LEU A 464 14.95 20.79 -2.27
N LYS A 465 14.54 20.62 -3.53
CA LYS A 465 13.75 19.46 -3.99
C LYS A 465 14.40 18.84 -5.21
N ILE A 466 14.45 17.52 -5.26
CA ILE A 466 14.93 16.75 -6.41
C ILE A 466 13.87 15.71 -6.76
N THR A 467 13.50 15.68 -8.05
CA THR A 467 12.53 14.72 -8.60
C THR A 467 13.14 14.03 -9.81
N ALA A 468 13.00 12.71 -9.90
CA ALA A 468 13.26 11.96 -11.11
C ALA A 468 11.94 11.78 -11.89
N THR A 469 11.95 12.06 -13.19
CA THR A 469 10.85 11.74 -14.11
C THR A 469 11.26 10.54 -14.94
N LEU A 470 10.55 9.42 -14.75
CA LEU A 470 10.80 8.13 -15.36
C LEU A 470 9.79 7.90 -16.48
N GLY A 471 10.24 7.48 -17.66
CA GLY A 471 9.38 7.16 -18.78
C GLY A 471 9.72 5.83 -19.43
N GLY A 472 8.69 5.10 -19.88
CA GLY A 472 8.85 3.80 -20.52
C GLY A 472 7.88 3.55 -21.68
#